data_13662f2820fd0132533c9a84c784dbde
#
_entry.id   13662f2820fd0132533c9a84c784dbde
#
_cell.length_a   1.000
_cell.length_b   1.000
_cell.length_c   1.000
_cell.angle_alpha   90.00
_cell.angle_beta   90.00
_cell.angle_gamma   90.00
#
_symmetry.space_group_name_H-M   'P 1'
#
loop_
_entity.id
_entity.type
_entity.pdbx_description
1 polymer ?
#
loop_
_entity_poly.entity_id
_entity_poly.type
_entity_poly.pdbx_seq_one_letter_code
_entity_poly.pdbx_strand_id
1 'polypeptide(L)'
;MKVLVIGGAGYIGSHVVKAMLNAGHEVTVFDNLSTGRLCNLFSGANFIAGDTRHQDDVDSAFARGFDASVYLAAFKAVGESMEAPEKYSINNISATMNILNASTKYGCRFIVFSSSAAVYGTPKYLPMDELHPTVPDSYYGFTKLKIEEFLKWYDTLKGLRFASLRYFNAAGYDVEGDVIGIEKNPQNLLPVIMEVACGVRKELQIFGNDYPTRDGTCVRDYVHVSDLALAHVNALNYISKNDKSLTVNLGTENGHTVLEMLNEARRITGMEIPSKFVARREGDPPSSYASSKLAIETIDWNPKYSSIETLISSTWKVYSKQFNNNSSCSK
;
A
#
# COMPACT_ATOMS: atom_id res chain seq x y z
N MET A 1 -4.30 -4.05 -22.13
CA MET A 1 -5.37 -4.76 -21.39
C MET A 1 -6.33 -3.74 -20.82
N LYS A 2 -7.59 -4.14 -20.63
CA LYS A 2 -8.56 -3.37 -19.83
C LYS A 2 -8.40 -3.74 -18.36
N VAL A 3 -8.03 -2.78 -17.51
CA VAL A 3 -7.68 -3.01 -16.11
C VAL A 3 -8.61 -2.24 -15.19
N LEU A 4 -9.24 -2.94 -14.22
CA LEU A 4 -10.04 -2.34 -13.15
C LEU A 4 -9.16 -2.14 -11.92
N VAL A 5 -8.94 -0.87 -11.51
CA VAL A 5 -8.18 -0.55 -10.29
C VAL A 5 -9.17 -0.25 -9.15
N ILE A 6 -9.33 -1.21 -8.26
CA ILE A 6 -10.24 -1.16 -7.11
C ILE A 6 -9.54 -0.49 -5.94
N GLY A 7 -10.05 0.69 -5.53
CA GLY A 7 -9.35 1.58 -4.60
C GLY A 7 -8.38 2.54 -5.29
N GLY A 8 -8.61 2.83 -6.59
CA GLY A 8 -7.69 3.59 -7.43
C GLY A 8 -7.62 5.10 -7.12
N ALA A 9 -8.57 5.66 -6.36
CA ALA A 9 -8.52 7.05 -5.90
C ALA A 9 -7.73 7.22 -4.58
N GLY A 10 -7.30 6.13 -3.95
CA GLY A 10 -6.51 6.11 -2.74
C GLY A 10 -5.03 6.49 -2.97
N TYR A 11 -4.24 6.55 -1.89
CA TYR A 11 -2.82 6.90 -1.93
C TYR A 11 -2.02 5.97 -2.86
N ILE A 12 -1.95 4.66 -2.59
CA ILE A 12 -1.21 3.72 -3.45
C ILE A 12 -1.93 3.56 -4.79
N GLY A 13 -3.28 3.50 -4.76
CA GLY A 13 -4.10 3.27 -5.95
C GLY A 13 -3.88 4.29 -7.06
N SER A 14 -3.78 5.58 -6.73
CA SER A 14 -3.54 6.63 -7.73
C SER A 14 -2.18 6.53 -8.41
N HIS A 15 -1.13 6.14 -7.68
CA HIS A 15 0.18 5.86 -8.28
C HIS A 15 0.14 4.63 -9.19
N VAL A 16 -0.62 3.59 -8.80
CA VAL A 16 -0.83 2.40 -9.64
C VAL A 16 -1.62 2.76 -10.89
N VAL A 17 -2.67 3.57 -10.79
CA VAL A 17 -3.43 4.07 -11.96
C VAL A 17 -2.50 4.78 -12.94
N LYS A 18 -1.65 5.71 -12.44
CA LYS A 18 -0.65 6.39 -13.26
C LYS A 18 0.29 5.41 -13.97
N ALA A 19 0.84 4.45 -13.23
CA ALA A 19 1.76 3.47 -13.78
C ALA A 19 1.10 2.57 -14.84
N MET A 20 -0.14 2.14 -14.62
CA MET A 20 -0.91 1.34 -15.58
C MET A 20 -1.23 2.13 -16.88
N LEU A 21 -1.60 3.42 -16.75
CA LEU A 21 -1.81 4.30 -17.92
C LEU A 21 -0.51 4.47 -18.71
N ASN A 22 0.61 4.72 -18.04
CA ASN A 22 1.92 4.87 -18.67
C ASN A 22 2.40 3.58 -19.35
N ALA A 23 1.96 2.42 -18.85
CA ALA A 23 2.21 1.11 -19.50
C ALA A 23 1.26 0.82 -20.67
N GLY A 24 0.37 1.75 -21.06
CA GLY A 24 -0.54 1.62 -22.19
C GLY A 24 -1.78 0.77 -21.92
N HIS A 25 -2.18 0.58 -20.66
CA HIS A 25 -3.42 -0.09 -20.32
C HIS A 25 -4.62 0.89 -20.39
N GLU A 26 -5.79 0.35 -20.76
CA GLU A 26 -7.07 1.04 -20.58
C GLU A 26 -7.50 0.88 -19.13
N VAL A 27 -7.52 1.98 -18.36
CA VAL A 27 -7.73 1.92 -16.91
C VAL A 27 -9.11 2.45 -16.54
N THR A 28 -9.79 1.70 -15.68
CA THR A 28 -10.99 2.15 -14.98
C THR A 28 -10.75 2.08 -13.47
N VAL A 29 -11.01 3.18 -12.77
CA VAL A 29 -10.96 3.25 -11.31
C VAL A 29 -12.33 2.89 -10.75
N PHE A 30 -12.38 2.00 -9.75
CA PHE A 30 -13.56 1.72 -8.94
C PHE A 30 -13.27 2.10 -7.49
N ASP A 31 -14.02 3.08 -6.95
CA ASP A 31 -13.75 3.62 -5.61
C ASP A 31 -15.01 4.24 -5.02
N ASN A 32 -15.21 4.10 -3.70
CA ASN A 32 -16.32 4.74 -2.98
C ASN A 32 -15.94 6.09 -2.38
N LEU A 33 -14.70 6.55 -2.58
CA LEU A 33 -14.12 7.80 -2.07
C LEU A 33 -14.17 7.97 -0.55
N SER A 34 -14.31 6.87 0.21
CA SER A 34 -14.30 6.91 1.68
C SER A 34 -12.96 7.43 2.23
N THR A 35 -11.86 7.02 1.63
CA THR A 35 -10.50 7.50 1.90
C THR A 35 -9.81 8.06 0.66
N GLY A 36 -10.26 7.67 -0.52
CA GLY A 36 -9.81 8.18 -1.82
C GLY A 36 -10.18 9.65 -2.03
N ARG A 37 -9.53 10.28 -3.00
CA ARG A 37 -9.69 11.69 -3.34
C ARG A 37 -9.99 11.85 -4.83
N LEU A 38 -10.96 12.69 -5.18
CA LEU A 38 -11.26 13.01 -6.59
C LEU A 38 -10.05 13.63 -7.31
N CYS A 39 -9.24 14.44 -6.61
CA CYS A 39 -8.03 15.04 -7.19
C CYS A 39 -6.92 14.03 -7.53
N ASN A 40 -7.07 12.77 -7.16
CA ASN A 40 -6.18 11.67 -7.54
C ASN A 40 -6.64 10.92 -8.79
N LEU A 41 -7.75 11.33 -9.41
CA LEU A 41 -8.22 10.73 -10.65
C LEU A 41 -7.52 11.37 -11.85
N PHE A 42 -7.07 10.55 -12.78
CA PHE A 42 -6.43 10.96 -14.01
C PHE A 42 -7.44 11.05 -15.16
N SER A 43 -7.33 12.06 -16.01
CA SER A 43 -8.21 12.25 -17.18
C SER A 43 -8.14 11.10 -18.19
N GLY A 44 -7.03 10.31 -18.18
CA GLY A 44 -6.87 9.12 -19.01
C GLY A 44 -7.53 7.87 -18.46
N ALA A 45 -8.11 7.89 -17.24
CA ALA A 45 -8.79 6.78 -16.62
C ALA A 45 -10.30 7.02 -16.52
N ASN A 46 -11.09 5.99 -16.78
CA ASN A 46 -12.52 6.03 -16.46
C ASN A 46 -12.73 5.92 -14.94
N PHE A 47 -13.85 6.45 -14.44
CA PHE A 47 -14.22 6.36 -13.03
C PHE A 47 -15.62 5.77 -12.85
N ILE A 48 -15.72 4.83 -11.91
CA ILE A 48 -16.96 4.22 -11.44
C ILE A 48 -17.01 4.44 -9.93
N ALA A 49 -17.98 5.21 -9.46
CA ALA A 49 -18.29 5.31 -8.04
C ALA A 49 -19.03 4.04 -7.60
N GLY A 50 -18.53 3.35 -6.57
CA GLY A 50 -19.18 2.15 -6.03
C GLY A 50 -18.42 1.57 -4.86
N ASP A 51 -19.07 0.68 -4.14
CA ASP A 51 -18.58 0.10 -2.89
C ASP A 51 -18.38 -1.41 -3.04
N THR A 52 -17.19 -1.89 -2.72
CA THR A 52 -16.86 -3.33 -2.78
C THR A 52 -17.70 -4.20 -1.85
N ARG A 53 -18.32 -3.60 -0.82
CA ARG A 53 -19.22 -4.28 0.12
C ARG A 53 -20.59 -4.60 -0.49
N HIS A 54 -20.95 -3.91 -1.57
CA HIS A 54 -22.22 -4.09 -2.28
C HIS A 54 -22.00 -4.93 -3.54
N GLN A 55 -22.58 -6.14 -3.56
CA GLN A 55 -22.43 -7.07 -4.68
C GLN A 55 -22.88 -6.46 -6.01
N ASP A 56 -23.99 -5.69 -6.02
CA ASP A 56 -24.54 -5.08 -7.23
C ASP A 56 -23.61 -4.03 -7.83
N ASP A 57 -22.93 -3.22 -6.99
CA ASP A 57 -21.93 -2.25 -7.45
C ASP A 57 -20.76 -2.96 -8.13
N VAL A 58 -20.25 -4.03 -7.48
CA VAL A 58 -19.15 -4.85 -7.98
C VAL A 58 -19.54 -5.55 -9.29
N ASP A 59 -20.72 -6.18 -9.34
CA ASP A 59 -21.22 -6.84 -10.54
C ASP A 59 -21.38 -5.84 -11.71
N SER A 60 -21.96 -4.66 -11.43
CA SER A 60 -22.12 -3.61 -12.44
C SER A 60 -20.80 -3.08 -13.00
N ALA A 61 -19.75 -3.03 -12.15
CA ALA A 61 -18.41 -2.67 -12.59
C ALA A 61 -17.83 -3.77 -13.49
N PHE A 62 -17.77 -5.02 -13.01
CA PHE A 62 -17.16 -6.13 -13.74
C PHE A 62 -17.90 -6.50 -15.04
N ALA A 63 -19.22 -6.25 -15.12
CA ALA A 63 -20.03 -6.48 -16.34
C ALA A 63 -19.57 -5.63 -17.55
N ARG A 64 -18.75 -4.58 -17.33
CA ARG A 64 -18.15 -3.80 -18.41
C ARG A 64 -17.02 -4.51 -19.15
N GLY A 65 -16.57 -5.66 -18.64
CA GLY A 65 -15.55 -6.51 -19.25
C GLY A 65 -14.13 -6.00 -19.01
N PHE A 66 -13.40 -6.65 -18.12
CA PHE A 66 -11.99 -6.37 -17.80
C PHE A 66 -11.16 -7.63 -17.96
N ASP A 67 -9.94 -7.47 -18.48
CA ASP A 67 -8.96 -8.56 -18.56
C ASP A 67 -8.36 -8.86 -17.18
N ALA A 68 -8.14 -7.78 -16.40
CA ALA A 68 -7.47 -7.84 -15.11
C ALA A 68 -8.06 -6.84 -14.11
N SER A 69 -7.84 -7.13 -12.83
CA SER A 69 -8.10 -6.18 -11.74
C SER A 69 -6.88 -6.00 -10.85
N VAL A 70 -6.72 -4.79 -10.30
CA VAL A 70 -5.77 -4.49 -9.21
C VAL A 70 -6.56 -4.16 -7.97
N TYR A 71 -6.40 -4.94 -6.92
CA TYR A 71 -7.20 -4.86 -5.72
C TYR A 71 -6.40 -4.23 -4.56
N LEU A 72 -6.69 -2.95 -4.29
CA LEU A 72 -6.05 -2.16 -3.24
C LEU A 72 -7.03 -1.69 -2.14
N ALA A 73 -8.35 -1.71 -2.41
CA ALA A 73 -9.35 -1.24 -1.46
C ALA A 73 -9.36 -2.09 -0.19
N ALA A 74 -8.95 -1.50 0.93
CA ALA A 74 -8.97 -2.15 2.24
C ALA A 74 -8.84 -1.10 3.36
N PHE A 75 -9.38 -1.38 4.54
CA PHE A 75 -8.94 -0.70 5.76
C PHE A 75 -7.58 -1.27 6.19
N LYS A 76 -6.67 -0.40 6.64
CA LYS A 76 -5.25 -0.74 6.86
C LYS A 76 -4.70 -0.35 8.25
N ALA A 77 -5.49 0.29 9.10
CA ALA A 77 -5.04 0.74 10.42
C ALA A 77 -4.97 -0.46 11.39
N VAL A 78 -3.75 -0.86 11.75
CA VAL A 78 -3.49 -2.03 12.61
C VAL A 78 -4.17 -1.88 13.97
N GLY A 79 -4.02 -0.73 14.64
CA GLY A 79 -4.65 -0.49 15.96
C GLY A 79 -6.17 -0.59 15.89
N GLU A 80 -6.81 0.13 14.94
CA GLU A 80 -8.25 0.08 14.75
C GLU A 80 -8.76 -1.34 14.47
N SER A 81 -7.96 -2.16 13.76
CA SER A 81 -8.35 -3.54 13.45
C SER A 81 -8.48 -4.44 14.68
N MET A 82 -7.77 -4.11 15.76
CA MET A 82 -7.85 -4.84 17.04
C MET A 82 -9.06 -4.40 17.88
N GLU A 83 -9.55 -3.17 17.66
CA GLU A 83 -10.69 -2.60 18.37
C GLU A 83 -12.03 -2.85 17.65
N ALA A 84 -12.03 -2.90 16.31
CA ALA A 84 -13.21 -3.05 15.47
C ALA A 84 -13.04 -4.16 14.41
N PRO A 85 -12.84 -5.43 14.81
CA PRO A 85 -12.58 -6.54 13.88
C PRO A 85 -13.74 -6.80 12.91
N GLU A 86 -14.98 -6.55 13.31
CA GLU A 86 -16.18 -6.68 12.46
C GLU A 86 -16.13 -5.72 11.26
N LYS A 87 -15.67 -4.50 11.46
CA LYS A 87 -15.46 -3.51 10.40
C LYS A 87 -14.48 -4.02 9.34
N TYR A 88 -13.37 -4.63 9.78
CA TYR A 88 -12.35 -5.21 8.90
C TYR A 88 -12.84 -6.51 8.24
N SER A 89 -13.64 -7.33 8.92
CA SER A 89 -14.26 -8.52 8.34
C SER A 89 -15.16 -8.15 7.16
N ILE A 90 -16.04 -7.19 7.34
CA ILE A 90 -16.98 -6.76 6.30
C ILE A 90 -16.23 -6.11 5.13
N ASN A 91 -15.35 -5.16 5.41
CA ASN A 91 -14.69 -4.38 4.38
C ASN A 91 -13.57 -5.14 3.65
N ASN A 92 -12.76 -5.94 4.36
CA ASN A 92 -11.63 -6.60 3.74
C ASN A 92 -11.98 -8.03 3.30
N ILE A 93 -12.68 -8.83 4.13
CA ILE A 93 -12.95 -10.24 3.81
C ILE A 93 -14.21 -10.39 2.96
N SER A 94 -15.38 -9.90 3.44
CA SER A 94 -16.63 -10.06 2.70
C SER A 94 -16.60 -9.36 1.34
N ALA A 95 -16.06 -8.14 1.27
CA ALA A 95 -15.87 -7.43 0.01
C ALA A 95 -14.94 -8.17 -0.98
N THR A 96 -13.93 -8.89 -0.47
CA THR A 96 -13.09 -9.76 -1.32
C THR A 96 -13.92 -10.85 -1.99
N MET A 97 -14.87 -11.46 -1.29
CA MET A 97 -15.72 -12.49 -1.89
C MET A 97 -16.57 -11.94 -3.04
N ASN A 98 -17.09 -10.71 -2.90
CA ASN A 98 -17.81 -10.04 -3.98
C ASN A 98 -16.92 -9.86 -5.22
N ILE A 99 -15.67 -9.41 -5.03
CA ILE A 99 -14.70 -9.20 -6.11
C ILE A 99 -14.34 -10.53 -6.79
N LEU A 100 -14.02 -11.58 -6.03
CA LEU A 100 -13.63 -12.87 -6.59
C LEU A 100 -14.77 -13.54 -7.36
N ASN A 101 -15.99 -13.47 -6.83
CA ASN A 101 -17.18 -13.98 -7.50
C ASN A 101 -17.46 -13.24 -8.80
N ALA A 102 -17.39 -11.90 -8.79
CA ALA A 102 -17.59 -11.10 -9.99
C ALA A 102 -16.46 -11.34 -11.01
N SER A 103 -15.20 -11.40 -10.57
CA SER A 103 -14.06 -11.74 -11.45
C SER A 103 -14.31 -13.03 -12.20
N THR A 104 -14.73 -14.08 -11.49
CA THR A 104 -15.04 -15.39 -12.10
C THR A 104 -16.26 -15.31 -13.02
N LYS A 105 -17.33 -14.65 -12.59
CA LYS A 105 -18.59 -14.54 -13.33
C LYS A 105 -18.43 -13.80 -14.66
N TYR A 106 -17.63 -12.75 -14.68
CA TYR A 106 -17.44 -11.87 -15.85
C TYR A 106 -16.12 -12.11 -16.60
N GLY A 107 -15.37 -13.14 -16.24
CA GLY A 107 -14.17 -13.55 -16.98
C GLY A 107 -12.94 -12.66 -16.77
N CYS A 108 -12.88 -11.87 -15.70
CA CYS A 108 -11.69 -11.11 -15.31
C CYS A 108 -10.68 -12.07 -14.67
N ARG A 109 -9.73 -12.54 -15.47
CA ARG A 109 -8.91 -13.70 -15.15
C ARG A 109 -7.70 -13.42 -14.28
N PHE A 110 -7.21 -12.18 -14.27
CA PHE A 110 -5.98 -11.79 -13.59
C PHE A 110 -6.26 -10.81 -12.45
N ILE A 111 -5.69 -11.08 -11.25
CA ILE A 111 -5.80 -10.20 -10.09
C ILE A 111 -4.42 -9.90 -9.53
N VAL A 112 -4.06 -8.62 -9.40
CA VAL A 112 -2.93 -8.18 -8.59
C VAL A 112 -3.47 -7.67 -7.25
N PHE A 113 -3.07 -8.33 -6.17
CA PHE A 113 -3.56 -8.05 -4.83
C PHE A 113 -2.52 -7.34 -3.97
N SER A 114 -2.93 -6.23 -3.39
CA SER A 114 -2.20 -5.48 -2.36
C SER A 114 -2.20 -6.26 -1.04
N SER A 115 -1.24 -7.15 -0.84
CA SER A 115 -1.00 -7.83 0.43
C SER A 115 -0.12 -6.97 1.35
N SER A 116 0.41 -7.52 2.42
CA SER A 116 1.16 -6.77 3.43
C SER A 116 2.15 -7.66 4.16
N ALA A 117 3.28 -7.09 4.60
CA ALA A 117 4.18 -7.72 5.57
C ALA A 117 3.50 -8.09 6.90
N ALA A 118 2.36 -7.48 7.22
CA ALA A 118 1.58 -7.81 8.41
C ALA A 118 1.08 -9.26 8.46
N VAL A 119 1.12 -10.00 7.34
CA VAL A 119 0.80 -11.44 7.31
C VAL A 119 1.83 -12.29 8.07
N TYR A 120 3.04 -11.79 8.27
CA TYR A 120 4.12 -12.50 8.95
C TYR A 120 4.02 -12.41 10.48
N GLY A 121 3.47 -11.30 11.01
CA GLY A 121 3.51 -10.98 12.43
C GLY A 121 4.93 -10.65 12.90
N THR A 122 5.25 -11.06 14.13
CA THR A 122 6.57 -10.87 14.73
C THR A 122 7.62 -11.70 14.00
N PRO A 123 8.70 -11.09 13.45
CA PRO A 123 9.74 -11.78 12.71
C PRO A 123 10.41 -12.88 13.51
N LYS A 124 10.53 -14.08 12.93
CA LYS A 124 11.31 -15.20 13.51
C LYS A 124 12.77 -15.18 13.04
N TYR A 125 13.01 -14.62 11.87
CA TYR A 125 14.34 -14.34 11.32
C TYR A 125 14.26 -13.15 10.37
N LEU A 126 15.41 -12.55 10.08
CA LEU A 126 15.55 -11.40 9.18
C LEU A 126 16.75 -11.65 8.22
N PRO A 127 16.66 -11.18 6.96
CA PRO A 127 15.48 -10.58 6.32
C PRO A 127 14.36 -11.61 6.16
N MET A 128 13.08 -11.14 6.21
CA MET A 128 11.93 -12.02 5.97
C MET A 128 11.79 -12.31 4.48
N ASP A 129 11.81 -13.60 4.12
CA ASP A 129 11.50 -14.09 2.77
C ASP A 129 10.07 -14.65 2.70
N GLU A 130 9.66 -15.16 1.54
CA GLU A 130 8.32 -15.71 1.33
C GLU A 130 8.08 -17.05 2.02
N LEU A 131 9.14 -17.73 2.50
CA LEU A 131 9.10 -18.96 3.29
C LEU A 131 8.92 -18.68 4.78
N HIS A 132 9.08 -17.42 5.20
CA HIS A 132 8.87 -17.04 6.60
C HIS A 132 7.45 -17.43 7.05
N PRO A 133 7.28 -17.99 8.28
CA PRO A 133 5.97 -18.32 8.82
C PRO A 133 5.01 -17.13 8.77
N THR A 134 3.77 -17.37 8.33
CA THR A 134 2.70 -16.37 8.30
C THR A 134 1.80 -16.54 9.53
N VAL A 135 2.12 -15.80 10.59
CA VAL A 135 1.40 -15.80 11.88
C VAL A 135 1.11 -14.35 12.25
N PRO A 136 0.05 -13.74 11.71
CA PRO A 136 -0.23 -12.33 11.91
C PRO A 136 -0.56 -12.00 13.37
N ASP A 137 0.04 -10.93 13.90
CA ASP A 137 -0.18 -10.43 15.25
C ASP A 137 -1.35 -9.42 15.32
N SER A 138 -1.93 -9.06 14.18
CA SER A 138 -3.05 -8.12 14.08
C SER A 138 -4.19 -8.66 13.24
N TYR A 139 -5.40 -8.17 13.55
CA TYR A 139 -6.57 -8.56 12.78
C TYR A 139 -6.49 -8.09 11.31
N TYR A 140 -5.88 -6.92 11.07
CA TYR A 140 -5.56 -6.47 9.70
C TYR A 140 -4.68 -7.49 8.96
N GLY A 141 -3.57 -7.93 9.57
CA GLY A 141 -2.68 -8.94 8.99
C GLY A 141 -3.42 -10.26 8.74
N PHE A 142 -4.28 -10.69 9.68
CA PHE A 142 -5.15 -11.86 9.50
C PHE A 142 -6.05 -11.70 8.28
N THR A 143 -6.71 -10.54 8.08
CA THR A 143 -7.56 -10.33 6.88
C THR A 143 -6.77 -10.44 5.58
N LYS A 144 -5.55 -9.89 5.53
CA LYS A 144 -4.68 -9.98 4.35
C LYS A 144 -4.27 -11.42 4.05
N LEU A 145 -3.88 -12.19 5.08
CA LEU A 145 -3.54 -13.60 4.93
C LEU A 145 -4.73 -14.43 4.43
N LYS A 146 -5.93 -14.19 4.97
CA LYS A 146 -7.14 -14.89 4.51
C LYS A 146 -7.48 -14.58 3.05
N ILE A 147 -7.26 -13.37 2.60
CA ILE A 147 -7.42 -13.03 1.18
C ILE A 147 -6.43 -13.81 0.30
N GLU A 148 -5.15 -13.92 0.71
CA GLU A 148 -4.19 -14.75 -0.02
C GLU A 148 -4.61 -16.21 -0.11
N GLU A 149 -5.20 -16.77 0.97
CA GLU A 149 -5.74 -18.14 0.99
C GLU A 149 -6.94 -18.28 0.02
N PHE A 150 -7.85 -17.31 -0.01
CA PHE A 150 -8.97 -17.33 -0.97
C PHE A 150 -8.46 -17.25 -2.42
N LEU A 151 -7.49 -16.39 -2.71
CA LEU A 151 -6.89 -16.30 -4.04
C LEU A 151 -6.30 -17.64 -4.49
N LYS A 152 -5.59 -18.36 -3.62
CA LYS A 152 -5.05 -19.70 -3.91
C LYS A 152 -6.17 -20.70 -4.23
N TRP A 153 -7.28 -20.66 -3.50
CA TRP A 153 -8.43 -21.52 -3.79
C TRP A 153 -9.11 -21.17 -5.12
N TYR A 154 -9.28 -19.87 -5.43
CA TYR A 154 -9.86 -19.44 -6.71
C TYR A 154 -8.93 -19.74 -7.89
N ASP A 155 -7.61 -19.68 -7.69
CA ASP A 155 -6.63 -20.12 -8.69
C ASP A 155 -6.84 -21.61 -9.01
N THR A 156 -6.86 -22.48 -7.99
CA THR A 156 -7.00 -23.92 -8.15
C THR A 156 -8.37 -24.33 -8.73
N LEU A 157 -9.45 -23.72 -8.24
CA LEU A 157 -10.82 -24.17 -8.57
C LEU A 157 -11.43 -23.46 -9.78
N LYS A 158 -10.99 -22.25 -10.09
CA LYS A 158 -11.59 -21.38 -11.10
C LYS A 158 -10.59 -20.91 -12.18
N GLY A 159 -9.31 -21.21 -12.02
CA GLY A 159 -8.28 -20.78 -12.96
C GLY A 159 -7.99 -19.26 -12.94
N LEU A 160 -8.37 -18.59 -11.83
CA LEU A 160 -8.09 -17.17 -11.64
C LEU A 160 -6.62 -17.02 -11.24
N ARG A 161 -5.81 -16.34 -12.06
CA ARG A 161 -4.39 -16.10 -11.76
C ARG A 161 -4.22 -14.86 -10.90
N PHE A 162 -3.34 -14.94 -9.90
CA PHE A 162 -3.12 -13.83 -8.98
C PHE A 162 -1.64 -13.52 -8.76
N ALA A 163 -1.36 -12.26 -8.41
CA ALA A 163 -0.11 -11.85 -7.79
C ALA A 163 -0.42 -11.18 -6.44
N SER A 164 0.03 -11.79 -5.34
CA SER A 164 -0.03 -11.18 -4.01
C SER A 164 1.27 -10.46 -3.72
N LEU A 165 1.21 -9.15 -3.59
CA LEU A 165 2.37 -8.30 -3.33
C LEU A 165 2.42 -7.95 -1.84
N ARG A 166 3.35 -8.57 -1.10
CA ARG A 166 3.57 -8.31 0.33
C ARG A 166 4.56 -7.17 0.48
N TYR A 167 4.09 -5.94 0.53
CA TYR A 167 4.96 -4.82 0.77
C TYR A 167 4.95 -4.35 2.22
N PHE A 168 6.04 -3.69 2.58
CA PHE A 168 6.32 -3.22 3.93
C PHE A 168 5.73 -1.82 4.11
N ASN A 169 6.53 -0.79 4.35
CA ASN A 169 5.97 0.54 4.61
C ASN A 169 5.97 1.38 3.34
N ALA A 170 4.83 1.47 2.67
CA ALA A 170 4.68 2.38 1.54
C ALA A 170 4.90 3.83 1.98
N ALA A 171 5.79 4.55 1.30
CA ALA A 171 6.17 5.91 1.61
C ALA A 171 6.50 6.70 0.33
N GLY A 172 6.74 8.01 0.45
CA GLY A 172 7.01 8.86 -0.71
C GLY A 172 5.74 9.32 -1.43
N TYR A 173 5.93 10.15 -2.42
CA TYR A 173 4.88 10.59 -3.36
C TYR A 173 5.45 10.62 -4.77
N ASP A 174 4.57 10.72 -5.76
CA ASP A 174 4.95 10.79 -7.16
C ASP A 174 6.06 11.83 -7.42
N VAL A 175 7.19 11.35 -7.93
CA VAL A 175 8.38 12.21 -8.13
C VAL A 175 8.14 13.30 -9.18
N GLU A 176 7.26 13.06 -10.14
CA GLU A 176 6.84 14.04 -11.16
C GLU A 176 5.85 15.04 -10.57
N GLY A 177 5.06 14.64 -9.56
CA GLY A 177 4.13 15.50 -8.83
C GLY A 177 2.73 15.55 -9.41
N ASP A 178 2.31 14.52 -10.16
CA ASP A 178 0.96 14.40 -10.71
C ASP A 178 -0.04 13.86 -9.68
N VAL A 179 0.43 13.10 -8.68
CA VAL A 179 -0.39 12.65 -7.55
C VAL A 179 -0.21 13.64 -6.39
N ILE A 180 -1.28 14.36 -6.05
CA ILE A 180 -1.23 15.47 -5.09
C ILE A 180 -2.15 15.28 -3.86
N GLY A 181 -3.08 14.33 -3.91
CA GLY A 181 -4.04 14.12 -2.82
C GLY A 181 -3.41 13.40 -1.64
N ILE A 182 -3.31 14.06 -0.49
CA ILE A 182 -2.81 13.48 0.75
C ILE A 182 -3.89 12.67 1.49
N GLU A 183 -3.46 11.67 2.25
CA GLU A 183 -4.37 10.88 3.09
C GLU A 183 -5.03 11.74 4.17
N LYS A 184 -6.27 11.40 4.54
CA LYS A 184 -6.94 11.98 5.72
C LYS A 184 -6.47 11.21 6.96
N ASN A 185 -6.06 11.93 8.01
CA ASN A 185 -5.64 11.36 9.29
C ASN A 185 -4.61 10.22 9.15
N PRO A 186 -3.47 10.48 8.49
CA PRO A 186 -2.45 9.45 8.29
C PRO A 186 -1.89 8.95 9.62
N GLN A 187 -1.57 7.64 9.66
CA GLN A 187 -0.98 6.99 10.82
C GLN A 187 0.46 6.51 10.55
N ASN A 188 0.89 6.51 9.30
CA ASN A 188 2.25 6.11 8.91
C ASN A 188 3.26 7.21 9.28
N LEU A 189 4.49 6.81 9.59
CA LEU A 189 5.53 7.70 10.10
C LEU A 189 5.78 8.92 9.23
N LEU A 190 6.05 8.72 7.93
CA LEU A 190 6.47 9.82 7.05
C LEU A 190 5.39 10.90 6.86
N PRO A 191 4.12 10.56 6.57
CA PRO A 191 3.02 11.53 6.60
C PRO A 191 2.89 12.28 7.92
N VAL A 192 3.02 11.59 9.07
CA VAL A 192 2.95 12.24 10.40
C VAL A 192 4.10 13.22 10.60
N ILE A 193 5.32 12.86 10.20
CA ILE A 193 6.49 13.77 10.21
C ILE A 193 6.17 15.03 9.38
N MET A 194 5.59 14.88 8.18
CA MET A 194 5.25 16.01 7.32
C MET A 194 4.13 16.88 7.90
N GLU A 195 3.14 16.30 8.55
CA GLU A 195 2.10 17.07 9.26
C GLU A 195 2.69 17.91 10.41
N VAL A 196 3.70 17.38 11.13
CA VAL A 196 4.42 18.17 12.13
C VAL A 196 5.25 19.29 11.48
N ALA A 197 5.97 18.98 10.41
CA ALA A 197 6.76 19.98 9.66
C ALA A 197 5.89 21.11 9.09
N CYS A 198 4.63 20.82 8.71
CA CYS A 198 3.66 21.81 8.23
C CYS A 198 2.87 22.49 9.37
N GLY A 199 3.14 22.19 10.64
CA GLY A 199 2.42 22.77 11.79
C GLY A 199 1.00 22.24 11.99
N VAL A 200 0.59 21.18 11.29
CA VAL A 200 -0.73 20.54 11.44
C VAL A 200 -0.80 19.74 12.74
N ARG A 201 0.31 19.08 13.10
CA ARG A 201 0.48 18.40 14.39
C ARG A 201 1.51 19.14 15.23
N LYS A 202 1.29 19.11 16.56
CA LYS A 202 2.17 19.79 17.51
C LYS A 202 3.55 19.15 17.63
N GLU A 203 3.62 17.81 17.63
CA GLU A 203 4.85 17.05 17.85
C GLU A 203 4.74 15.63 17.30
N LEU A 204 5.88 15.01 16.98
CA LEU A 204 5.99 13.60 16.66
C LEU A 204 6.16 12.78 17.94
N GLN A 205 5.36 11.74 18.10
CA GLN A 205 5.58 10.74 19.16
C GLN A 205 6.46 9.61 18.60
N ILE A 206 7.59 9.35 19.27
CA ILE A 206 8.51 8.26 18.97
C ILE A 206 8.28 7.14 19.98
N PHE A 207 7.80 5.99 19.51
CA PHE A 207 7.41 4.88 20.37
C PHE A 207 8.62 3.99 20.72
N GLY A 208 9.12 4.14 21.95
CA GLY A 208 10.32 3.45 22.45
C GLY A 208 11.63 4.10 22.01
N ASN A 209 12.63 4.02 22.90
CA ASN A 209 14.01 4.48 22.67
C ASN A 209 15.05 3.47 23.19
N ASP A 210 14.58 2.27 23.48
CA ASP A 210 15.35 1.22 24.15
C ASP A 210 15.30 -0.12 23.39
N TYR A 211 14.95 -0.09 22.10
CA TYR A 211 15.02 -1.27 21.24
C TYR A 211 16.49 -1.66 20.98
N PRO A 212 16.79 -2.96 20.81
CA PRO A 212 18.13 -3.45 20.47
C PRO A 212 18.47 -3.15 18.99
N THR A 213 18.48 -1.88 18.64
CA THR A 213 18.76 -1.33 17.30
C THR A 213 19.88 -0.28 17.41
N ARG A 214 20.38 0.23 16.27
CA ARG A 214 21.53 1.13 16.24
C ARG A 214 21.34 2.48 16.95
N ASP A 215 20.08 2.92 17.14
CA ASP A 215 19.77 4.19 17.83
C ASP A 215 18.64 4.07 18.87
N GLY A 216 18.24 2.83 19.19
CA GLY A 216 17.20 2.55 20.17
C GLY A 216 15.77 2.67 19.64
N THR A 217 15.56 3.11 18.38
CA THR A 217 14.22 3.17 17.76
C THR A 217 13.97 2.03 16.77
N CYS A 218 12.71 1.75 16.44
CA CYS A 218 12.38 0.65 15.52
C CYS A 218 12.98 0.85 14.14
N VAL A 219 13.41 -0.26 13.51
CA VAL A 219 13.84 -0.33 12.11
C VAL A 219 12.69 -0.79 11.25
N ARG A 220 12.40 -0.08 10.16
CA ARG A 220 11.36 -0.43 9.19
C ARG A 220 11.88 -0.30 7.77
N ASP A 221 11.39 -1.17 6.90
CA ASP A 221 11.67 -1.14 5.46
C ASP A 221 10.64 -0.20 4.79
N TYR A 222 11.13 0.90 4.25
CA TYR A 222 10.31 1.90 3.55
C TYR A 222 10.49 1.77 2.06
N VAL A 223 9.37 1.58 1.36
CA VAL A 223 9.35 1.39 -0.09
C VAL A 223 8.61 2.54 -0.74
N HIS A 224 9.23 3.15 -1.74
CA HIS A 224 8.61 4.27 -2.44
C HIS A 224 7.37 3.83 -3.21
N VAL A 225 6.29 4.60 -3.08
CA VAL A 225 5.00 4.28 -3.69
C VAL A 225 5.06 4.18 -5.22
N SER A 226 5.96 4.92 -5.89
CA SER A 226 6.17 4.80 -7.34
C SER A 226 6.86 3.49 -7.71
N ASP A 227 7.79 2.98 -6.89
CA ASP A 227 8.38 1.66 -7.10
C ASP A 227 7.32 0.56 -6.93
N LEU A 228 6.47 0.68 -5.89
CA LEU A 228 5.34 -0.23 -5.70
C LEU A 228 4.38 -0.21 -6.89
N ALA A 229 4.07 0.98 -7.42
CA ALA A 229 3.20 1.11 -8.58
C ALA A 229 3.75 0.38 -9.82
N LEU A 230 5.05 0.49 -10.09
CA LEU A 230 5.72 -0.26 -11.16
C LEU A 230 5.70 -1.77 -10.90
N ALA A 231 5.87 -2.20 -9.65
CA ALA A 231 5.76 -3.62 -9.30
C ALA A 231 4.37 -4.21 -9.60
N HIS A 232 3.28 -3.43 -9.44
CA HIS A 232 1.94 -3.89 -9.83
C HIS A 232 1.82 -4.11 -11.33
N VAL A 233 2.42 -3.23 -12.16
CA VAL A 233 2.47 -3.42 -13.61
C VAL A 233 3.26 -4.67 -13.98
N ASN A 234 4.45 -4.84 -13.40
CA ASN A 234 5.32 -5.98 -13.68
C ASN A 234 4.69 -7.30 -13.21
N ALA A 235 4.02 -7.29 -12.06
CA ALA A 235 3.30 -8.46 -11.54
C ALA A 235 2.13 -8.85 -12.46
N LEU A 236 1.36 -7.88 -12.96
CA LEU A 236 0.30 -8.14 -13.93
C LEU A 236 0.88 -8.76 -15.22
N ASN A 237 1.96 -8.20 -15.72
CA ASN A 237 2.65 -8.72 -16.91
C ASN A 237 3.15 -10.16 -16.68
N TYR A 238 3.70 -10.44 -15.49
CA TYR A 238 4.18 -11.78 -15.16
C TYR A 238 3.05 -12.81 -15.14
N ILE A 239 1.95 -12.56 -14.40
CA ILE A 239 0.85 -13.53 -14.28
C ILE A 239 0.10 -13.72 -15.59
N SER A 240 -0.03 -12.67 -16.41
CA SER A 240 -0.71 -12.76 -17.70
C SER A 240 0.13 -13.47 -18.77
N LYS A 241 1.45 -13.24 -18.78
CA LYS A 241 2.37 -13.86 -19.76
C LYS A 241 2.66 -15.32 -19.45
N ASN A 242 2.87 -15.64 -18.17
CA ASN A 242 3.30 -16.98 -17.75
C ASN A 242 2.13 -17.90 -17.35
N ASP A 243 0.91 -17.36 -17.27
CA ASP A 243 -0.28 -18.07 -16.75
C ASP A 243 -0.01 -18.77 -15.40
N LYS A 244 0.71 -18.09 -14.52
CA LYS A 244 1.16 -18.62 -13.22
C LYS A 244 0.98 -17.59 -12.12
N SER A 245 0.33 -18.00 -11.04
CA SER A 245 0.17 -17.18 -9.84
C SER A 245 1.47 -17.04 -9.05
N LEU A 246 1.56 -15.97 -8.26
CA LEU A 246 2.79 -15.60 -7.55
C LEU A 246 2.45 -14.90 -6.23
N THR A 247 3.31 -15.07 -5.24
CA THR A 247 3.34 -14.26 -4.00
C THR A 247 4.76 -13.84 -3.77
N VAL A 248 5.01 -12.52 -3.63
CA VAL A 248 6.36 -11.97 -3.46
C VAL A 248 6.40 -10.83 -2.45
N ASN A 249 7.55 -10.68 -1.81
CA ASN A 249 7.86 -9.53 -0.98
C ASN A 249 8.37 -8.36 -1.82
N LEU A 250 7.94 -7.16 -1.46
CA LEU A 250 8.46 -5.91 -2.01
C LEU A 250 9.05 -5.08 -0.87
N GLY A 251 10.36 -5.13 -0.75
CA GLY A 251 11.15 -4.35 0.20
C GLY A 251 12.43 -3.84 -0.45
N THR A 252 13.23 -3.13 0.34
CA THR A 252 14.52 -2.58 -0.09
C THR A 252 15.70 -3.33 0.49
N GLU A 253 15.43 -4.31 1.39
CA GLU A 253 16.43 -5.02 2.20
C GLU A 253 17.24 -4.10 3.16
N ASN A 254 16.95 -2.81 3.12
CA ASN A 254 17.59 -1.77 3.94
C ASN A 254 16.53 -1.10 4.82
N GLY A 255 16.58 -1.41 6.10
CA GLY A 255 15.68 -0.76 7.05
C GLY A 255 16.24 0.56 7.57
N HIS A 256 15.37 1.57 7.68
CA HIS A 256 15.67 2.84 8.35
C HIS A 256 15.02 2.90 9.73
N THR A 257 15.73 3.50 10.69
CA THR A 257 15.18 3.75 12.01
C THR A 257 14.23 4.95 11.99
N VAL A 258 13.39 5.06 13.03
CA VAL A 258 12.51 6.23 13.16
C VAL A 258 13.31 7.53 13.31
N LEU A 259 14.43 7.50 14.05
CA LEU A 259 15.30 8.68 14.21
C LEU A 259 16.04 9.06 12.93
N GLU A 260 16.48 8.09 12.12
CA GLU A 260 17.07 8.38 10.81
C GLU A 260 16.05 9.09 9.90
N MET A 261 14.82 8.59 9.83
CA MET A 261 13.75 9.22 9.05
C MET A 261 13.46 10.65 9.54
N LEU A 262 13.41 10.87 10.84
CA LEU A 262 13.15 12.19 11.43
C LEU A 262 14.30 13.16 11.16
N ASN A 263 15.56 12.73 11.37
CA ASN A 263 16.73 13.59 11.20
C ASN A 263 16.91 13.98 9.73
N GLU A 264 16.68 13.04 8.83
CA GLU A 264 16.72 13.32 7.40
C GLU A 264 15.58 14.26 6.95
N ALA A 265 14.38 14.10 7.56
CA ALA A 265 13.27 15.01 7.31
C ALA A 265 13.61 16.46 7.77
N ARG A 266 14.22 16.62 8.93
CA ARG A 266 14.72 17.94 9.39
C ARG A 266 15.73 18.55 8.42
N ARG A 267 16.66 17.74 7.94
CA ARG A 267 17.69 18.17 6.98
C ARG A 267 17.09 18.64 5.65
N ILE A 268 16.17 17.86 5.08
CA ILE A 268 15.59 18.12 3.75
C ILE A 268 14.57 19.26 3.80
N THR A 269 13.71 19.29 4.82
CA THR A 269 12.66 20.30 4.92
C THR A 269 13.16 21.65 5.41
N GLY A 270 14.28 21.67 6.17
CA GLY A 270 14.76 22.84 6.90
C GLY A 270 13.83 23.26 8.04
N MET A 271 12.82 22.43 8.37
CA MET A 271 11.82 22.76 9.40
C MET A 271 12.22 22.19 10.75
N GLU A 272 11.86 22.91 11.80
CA GLU A 272 11.85 22.33 13.14
C GLU A 272 10.72 21.31 13.22
N ILE A 273 11.06 20.08 13.62
CA ILE A 273 10.09 18.97 13.80
C ILE A 273 10.18 18.51 15.26
N PRO A 274 9.36 19.13 16.17
CA PRO A 274 9.33 18.75 17.54
C PRO A 274 8.96 17.26 17.72
N SER A 275 9.67 16.59 18.63
CA SER A 275 9.44 15.16 18.87
C SER A 275 9.66 14.80 20.33
N LYS A 276 8.95 13.77 20.81
CA LYS A 276 9.16 13.21 22.13
C LYS A 276 9.09 11.69 22.12
N PHE A 277 9.87 11.06 22.98
CA PHE A 277 9.77 9.63 23.23
C PHE A 277 8.56 9.32 24.11
N VAL A 278 7.86 8.26 23.75
CA VAL A 278 6.75 7.69 24.53
C VAL A 278 6.98 6.18 24.71
N ALA A 279 6.15 5.50 25.52
CA ALA A 279 6.25 4.06 25.71
C ALA A 279 6.16 3.29 24.38
N ARG A 280 6.79 2.12 24.31
CA ARG A 280 6.68 1.21 23.16
C ARG A 280 5.21 0.91 22.85
N ARG A 281 4.90 0.74 21.57
CA ARG A 281 3.62 0.12 21.19
C ARG A 281 3.70 -1.38 21.47
N GLU A 282 2.65 -1.93 22.01
CA GLU A 282 2.52 -3.37 22.17
C GLU A 282 2.55 -4.06 20.80
N GLY A 283 3.33 -5.14 20.69
CA GLY A 283 3.46 -5.90 19.44
C GLY A 283 4.40 -5.30 18.38
N ASP A 284 5.00 -4.12 18.60
CA ASP A 284 5.96 -3.55 17.64
C ASP A 284 7.31 -4.28 17.71
N PRO A 285 7.77 -4.99 16.65
CA PRO A 285 9.06 -5.65 16.64
C PRO A 285 10.20 -4.62 16.51
N PRO A 286 11.39 -4.89 17.07
CA PRO A 286 12.56 -4.01 16.93
C PRO A 286 12.93 -3.72 15.48
N SER A 287 12.85 -4.74 14.62
CA SER A 287 13.22 -4.63 13.21
C SER A 287 12.26 -5.43 12.33
N SER A 288 11.92 -4.88 11.16
CA SER A 288 11.07 -5.52 10.17
C SER A 288 11.50 -5.06 8.77
N TYR A 289 12.13 -5.97 7.99
CA TYR A 289 12.55 -5.75 6.61
C TYR A 289 12.57 -7.04 5.81
N ALA A 290 12.39 -6.90 4.47
CA ALA A 290 12.21 -8.00 3.56
C ALA A 290 13.52 -8.55 3.00
N SER A 291 13.49 -9.81 2.54
CA SER A 291 14.24 -10.25 1.36
C SER A 291 13.34 -10.11 0.13
N SER A 292 13.83 -9.45 -0.90
CA SER A 292 13.11 -9.23 -2.16
C SER A 292 13.67 -10.07 -3.32
N LYS A 293 14.48 -11.08 -3.02
CA LYS A 293 15.16 -11.91 -4.01
C LYS A 293 14.19 -12.53 -5.03
N LEU A 294 13.08 -13.09 -4.56
CA LEU A 294 12.09 -13.70 -5.45
C LEU A 294 11.42 -12.67 -6.36
N ALA A 295 11.14 -11.46 -5.88
CA ALA A 295 10.58 -10.39 -6.69
C ALA A 295 11.57 -9.90 -7.76
N ILE A 296 12.86 -9.80 -7.42
CA ILE A 296 13.91 -9.46 -8.40
C ILE A 296 13.94 -10.51 -9.51
N GLU A 297 13.93 -11.79 -9.17
CA GLU A 297 14.02 -12.91 -10.14
C GLU A 297 12.76 -13.08 -11.00
N THR A 298 11.58 -12.67 -10.50
CA THR A 298 10.30 -12.98 -11.16
C THR A 298 9.63 -11.80 -11.83
N ILE A 299 9.67 -10.62 -11.21
CA ILE A 299 8.97 -9.43 -11.71
C ILE A 299 9.90 -8.23 -11.93
N ASP A 300 11.20 -8.48 -12.07
CA ASP A 300 12.23 -7.44 -12.30
C ASP A 300 12.15 -6.31 -11.25
N TRP A 301 11.95 -6.70 -9.97
CA TRP A 301 11.88 -5.74 -8.87
C TRP A 301 13.20 -4.98 -8.73
N ASN A 302 13.16 -3.69 -8.94
CA ASN A 302 14.32 -2.80 -8.85
C ASN A 302 13.85 -1.44 -8.32
N PRO A 303 13.80 -1.24 -6.99
CA PRO A 303 13.32 0.00 -6.39
C PRO A 303 14.32 1.14 -6.65
N LYS A 304 13.94 2.08 -7.51
CA LYS A 304 14.79 3.21 -7.95
C LYS A 304 14.60 4.46 -7.08
N TYR A 305 13.45 4.59 -6.45
CA TYR A 305 13.03 5.80 -5.73
C TYR A 305 13.05 5.62 -4.21
N SER A 306 13.38 4.43 -3.72
CA SER A 306 13.26 4.08 -2.29
C SER A 306 14.44 4.53 -1.42
N SER A 307 15.29 5.47 -1.88
CA SER A 307 16.26 6.11 -0.99
C SER A 307 15.56 7.00 0.04
N ILE A 308 16.10 7.08 1.25
CA ILE A 308 15.54 7.91 2.33
C ILE A 308 15.35 9.37 1.89
N GLU A 309 16.28 9.90 1.12
CA GLU A 309 16.22 11.26 0.57
C GLU A 309 15.05 11.44 -0.41
N THR A 310 14.84 10.49 -1.33
CA THR A 310 13.74 10.55 -2.29
C THR A 310 12.38 10.36 -1.61
N LEU A 311 12.28 9.44 -0.65
CA LEU A 311 11.08 9.23 0.17
C LEU A 311 10.62 10.54 0.81
N ILE A 312 11.55 11.24 1.45
CA ILE A 312 11.26 12.47 2.19
C ILE A 312 11.02 13.65 1.25
N SER A 313 11.90 13.88 0.26
CA SER A 313 11.78 15.03 -0.63
C SER A 313 10.52 14.98 -1.48
N SER A 314 10.14 13.81 -2.01
CA SER A 314 8.90 13.65 -2.77
C SER A 314 7.65 13.90 -1.91
N THR A 315 7.65 13.43 -0.66
CA THR A 315 6.55 13.68 0.28
C THR A 315 6.47 15.16 0.66
N TRP A 316 7.60 15.77 0.98
CA TRP A 316 7.66 17.19 1.33
C TRP A 316 7.16 18.09 0.20
N LYS A 317 7.51 17.79 -1.05
CA LYS A 317 7.04 18.53 -2.23
C LYS A 317 5.51 18.64 -2.29
N VAL A 318 4.79 17.58 -1.90
CA VAL A 318 3.32 17.56 -1.90
C VAL A 318 2.75 18.26 -0.67
N TYR A 319 3.26 17.95 0.52
CA TYR A 319 2.77 18.50 1.78
C TYR A 319 3.00 20.01 1.85
N SER A 320 4.21 20.49 1.52
CA SER A 320 4.52 21.92 1.55
C SER A 320 3.64 22.74 0.59
N LYS A 321 3.36 22.23 -0.61
CA LYS A 321 2.44 22.91 -1.54
C LYS A 321 1.02 22.98 -1.01
N GLN A 322 0.53 21.91 -0.39
CA GLN A 322 -0.86 21.86 0.07
C GLN A 322 -1.11 22.75 1.29
N PHE A 323 -0.16 22.84 2.21
CA PHE A 323 -0.35 23.60 3.45
C PHE A 323 0.16 25.04 3.35
N ASN A 324 1.14 25.34 2.46
CA ASN A 324 1.59 26.72 2.20
C ASN A 324 0.64 27.50 1.27
N ASN A 325 -0.13 26.83 0.44
CA ASN A 325 -1.01 27.45 -0.56
C ASN A 325 -2.47 27.27 -0.20
N ASN A 326 -2.95 27.36 0.97
CA ASN A 326 -4.39 27.36 1.34
C ASN A 326 -5.39 27.02 0.21
N SER A 327 -5.12 26.03 -0.67
CA SER A 327 -5.88 25.89 -1.90
C SER A 327 -6.02 24.47 -2.44
N SER A 328 -7.23 24.18 -2.77
CA SER A 328 -7.77 23.35 -3.85
C SER A 328 -8.00 21.85 -3.67
N CYS A 329 -7.68 21.19 -2.59
CA CYS A 329 -8.11 19.79 -2.41
C CYS A 329 -8.99 19.56 -1.15
N SER A 330 -9.68 20.59 -0.70
CA SER A 330 -10.53 20.58 0.52
C SER A 330 -12.02 20.32 0.27
N LYS A 331 -12.38 19.69 -0.86
CA LYS A 331 -13.76 19.23 -1.10
C LYS A 331 -13.81 17.79 -1.52
#